data_fe39973460c1075715319b67409a0ed3
#
_entry.id   fe39973460c1075715319b67409a0ed3
#
_cell.length_a   1.000
_cell.length_b   1.000
_cell.length_c   1.000
_cell.angle_alpha   90.00
_cell.angle_beta   90.00
_cell.angle_gamma   90.00
#
_symmetry.space_group_name_H-M   'P 1'
#
loop_
_entity.id
_entity.type
_entity.pdbx_description
1 polymer ?
#
loop_
_entity_poly.entity_id
_entity_poly.type
_entity_poly.pdbx_seq_one_letter_code
_entity_poly.pdbx_strand_id
1 'polypeptide(L)'
;MEKVILKGSDLTLDQLVAVASNHATVELAPETVDAVKKSRGIVEKIVEEERVVYGITTGFGSLHNVHISKEDCVQLQENLIRTHAVGDGAPLHEDEVRAVMLIRVNSLVKGVSGVRLITVQTLIDMLNKNVVPHIPEKGSLGASGDLAPLSHMVLPMLGLGRAFYEGKLMSGKEAMAKAGIETIHLEAKEGLALNNGTTVLTAVGALATYDAMQLLKLSDIAGALSLEAHRGIIDAFYEKLHAIRPHAGCIATAKNIRSLTEGSTYLTHTAELRTQDAYTLRC
;
A
#
# COMPACT_ATOMS: atom_id res chain seq x y z
N MET A 1 20.92 -1.69 3.76
CA MET A 1 19.45 -1.48 3.78
C MET A 1 18.79 -2.71 3.20
N GLU A 2 17.66 -3.09 3.75
CA GLU A 2 16.84 -4.16 3.18
C GLU A 2 16.35 -3.75 1.79
N LYS A 3 16.23 -4.74 0.89
CA LYS A 3 15.84 -4.55 -0.49
C LYS A 3 14.61 -5.39 -0.81
N VAL A 4 13.61 -4.77 -1.43
CA VAL A 4 12.40 -5.44 -1.92
C VAL A 4 12.42 -5.46 -3.45
N ILE A 5 12.34 -6.66 -4.03
CA ILE A 5 12.30 -6.88 -5.48
C ILE A 5 10.85 -7.10 -5.90
N LEU A 6 10.31 -6.20 -6.74
CA LEU A 6 8.93 -6.27 -7.20
C LEU A 6 8.79 -7.16 -8.43
N LYS A 7 7.81 -8.07 -8.38
CA LYS A 7 7.41 -8.98 -9.46
C LYS A 7 5.98 -8.75 -9.96
N GLY A 8 5.25 -7.82 -9.32
CA GLY A 8 3.84 -7.56 -9.63
C GLY A 8 2.83 -8.51 -8.98
N SER A 9 3.32 -9.55 -8.31
CA SER A 9 2.57 -10.50 -7.49
C SER A 9 3.40 -10.83 -6.25
N ASP A 10 2.81 -11.45 -5.24
CA ASP A 10 3.50 -11.94 -4.05
C ASP A 10 4.09 -10.88 -3.08
N LEU A 11 3.75 -9.59 -3.24
CA LEU A 11 4.10 -8.57 -2.25
C LEU A 11 3.42 -8.89 -0.91
N THR A 12 4.22 -9.12 0.13
CA THR A 12 3.72 -9.44 1.48
C THR A 12 3.51 -8.17 2.32
N LEU A 13 2.74 -8.30 3.42
CA LEU A 13 2.57 -7.19 4.38
C LEU A 13 3.90 -6.78 5.00
N ASP A 14 4.77 -7.72 5.33
CA ASP A 14 6.10 -7.41 5.90
C ASP A 14 6.95 -6.61 4.92
N GLN A 15 6.95 -6.96 3.63
CA GLN A 15 7.64 -6.20 2.59
C GLN A 15 7.04 -4.82 2.37
N LEU A 16 5.70 -4.70 2.44
CA LEU A 16 5.02 -3.40 2.37
C LEU A 16 5.50 -2.48 3.50
N VAL A 17 5.49 -2.97 4.74
CA VAL A 17 5.93 -2.20 5.91
C VAL A 17 7.43 -1.91 5.86
N ALA A 18 8.26 -2.86 5.40
CA ALA A 18 9.69 -2.64 5.20
C ALA A 18 9.97 -1.43 4.29
N VAL A 19 9.22 -1.26 3.20
CA VAL A 19 9.36 -0.12 2.30
C VAL A 19 8.68 1.13 2.84
N ALA A 20 7.44 1.00 3.32
CA ALA A 20 6.62 2.13 3.75
C ALA A 20 7.18 2.81 5.00
N SER A 21 7.44 2.04 6.05
CA SER A 21 7.81 2.55 7.37
C SER A 21 9.32 2.46 7.65
N ASN A 22 10.03 1.45 7.10
CA ASN A 22 11.44 1.21 7.38
C ASN A 22 12.37 1.62 6.23
N HIS A 23 11.86 2.27 5.19
CA HIS A 23 12.60 2.80 4.05
C HIS A 23 13.49 1.78 3.32
N ALA A 24 13.07 0.50 3.26
CA ALA A 24 13.71 -0.48 2.42
C ALA A 24 13.71 -0.01 0.95
N THR A 25 14.78 -0.30 0.21
CA THR A 25 14.88 0.10 -1.19
C THR A 25 14.09 -0.84 -2.09
N VAL A 26 13.60 -0.30 -3.21
CA VAL A 26 12.76 -1.02 -4.17
C VAL A 26 13.50 -1.17 -5.49
N GLU A 27 13.47 -2.37 -6.05
CA GLU A 27 13.99 -2.68 -7.39
C GLU A 27 12.97 -3.52 -8.17
N LEU A 28 13.08 -3.47 -9.50
CA LEU A 28 12.30 -4.31 -10.41
C LEU A 28 12.99 -5.65 -10.65
N ALA A 29 12.20 -6.73 -10.65
CA ALA A 29 12.68 -7.98 -11.22
C ALA A 29 12.87 -7.83 -12.74
N PRO A 30 13.92 -8.42 -13.34
CA PRO A 30 14.20 -8.27 -14.77
C PRO A 30 13.02 -8.63 -15.67
N GLU A 31 12.31 -9.68 -15.34
CA GLU A 31 11.13 -10.15 -16.09
C GLU A 31 9.97 -9.14 -16.13
N THR A 32 9.85 -8.26 -15.13
CA THR A 32 8.82 -7.22 -15.10
C THR A 32 9.12 -6.10 -16.08
N VAL A 33 10.38 -5.81 -16.31
CA VAL A 33 10.83 -4.79 -17.29
C VAL A 33 10.34 -5.16 -18.68
N ASP A 34 10.51 -6.42 -19.08
CA ASP A 34 10.09 -6.91 -20.39
C ASP A 34 8.56 -6.94 -20.52
N ALA A 35 7.86 -7.33 -19.44
CA ALA A 35 6.39 -7.33 -19.41
C ALA A 35 5.83 -5.90 -19.58
N VAL A 36 6.39 -4.91 -18.88
CA VAL A 36 6.01 -3.49 -19.02
C VAL A 36 6.25 -2.99 -20.43
N LYS A 37 7.44 -3.22 -20.98
CA LYS A 37 7.78 -2.82 -22.37
C LYS A 37 6.84 -3.45 -23.41
N LYS A 38 6.56 -4.75 -23.27
CA LYS A 38 5.63 -5.46 -24.17
C LYS A 38 4.22 -4.86 -24.12
N SER A 39 3.71 -4.60 -22.92
CA SER A 39 2.40 -3.98 -22.74
C SER A 39 2.35 -2.57 -23.31
N ARG A 40 3.41 -1.78 -23.12
CA ARG A 40 3.54 -0.43 -23.72
C ARG A 40 3.51 -0.47 -25.23
N GLY A 41 4.23 -1.38 -25.88
CA GLY A 41 4.23 -1.53 -27.33
C GLY A 41 2.83 -1.79 -27.93
N ILE A 42 1.91 -2.41 -27.18
CA ILE A 42 0.51 -2.56 -27.59
C ILE A 42 -0.21 -1.21 -27.63
N VAL A 43 0.00 -0.36 -26.61
CA VAL A 43 -0.60 0.99 -26.58
C VAL A 43 -0.05 1.86 -27.70
N GLU A 44 1.24 1.83 -27.94
CA GLU A 44 1.89 2.58 -29.02
C GLU A 44 1.34 2.19 -30.39
N LYS A 45 1.17 0.89 -30.64
CA LYS A 45 0.54 0.38 -31.86
C LYS A 45 -0.91 0.84 -32.02
N ILE A 46 -1.70 0.85 -30.94
CA ILE A 46 -3.10 1.35 -30.96
C ILE A 46 -3.13 2.83 -31.35
N VAL A 47 -2.22 3.63 -30.79
CA VAL A 47 -2.11 5.07 -31.11
C VAL A 47 -1.64 5.30 -32.55
N GLU A 48 -0.65 4.52 -33.02
CA GLU A 48 -0.12 4.61 -34.39
C GLU A 48 -1.16 4.23 -35.46
N GLU A 49 -1.95 3.20 -35.17
CA GLU A 49 -3.05 2.72 -36.04
C GLU A 49 -4.33 3.56 -35.90
N GLU A 50 -4.34 4.61 -35.07
CA GLU A 50 -5.51 5.47 -34.79
C GLU A 50 -6.76 4.67 -34.39
N ARG A 51 -6.58 3.52 -33.73
CA ARG A 51 -7.69 2.69 -33.30
C ARG A 51 -8.44 3.35 -32.15
N VAL A 52 -9.77 3.35 -32.21
CA VAL A 52 -10.62 3.88 -31.15
C VAL A 52 -10.66 2.88 -29.98
N VAL A 53 -9.93 3.20 -28.91
CA VAL A 53 -9.86 2.38 -27.69
C VAL A 53 -10.03 3.27 -26.47
N TYR A 54 -11.01 2.92 -25.61
CA TYR A 54 -11.32 3.68 -24.41
C TYR A 54 -10.10 3.91 -23.52
N GLY A 55 -9.90 5.16 -23.15
CA GLY A 55 -8.83 5.57 -22.25
C GLY A 55 -7.43 5.54 -22.85
N ILE A 56 -7.30 5.26 -24.16
CA ILE A 56 -6.05 5.36 -24.93
C ILE A 56 -6.20 6.47 -25.97
N THR A 57 -7.18 6.36 -26.86
CA THR A 57 -7.45 7.28 -27.98
C THR A 57 -8.84 7.92 -27.91
N THR A 58 -9.51 7.83 -26.76
CA THR A 58 -10.80 8.50 -26.49
C THR A 58 -10.70 9.32 -25.21
N GLY A 59 -11.65 10.24 -25.03
CA GLY A 59 -11.88 10.88 -23.74
C GLY A 59 -12.39 9.90 -22.68
N PHE A 60 -12.68 10.42 -21.49
CA PHE A 60 -13.10 9.64 -20.33
C PHE A 60 -14.54 9.94 -19.92
N GLY A 61 -15.19 9.01 -19.23
CA GLY A 61 -16.55 9.17 -18.72
C GLY A 61 -17.56 9.50 -19.84
N SER A 62 -18.20 10.64 -19.77
CA SER A 62 -19.17 11.09 -20.80
C SER A 62 -18.53 11.32 -22.18
N LEU A 63 -17.22 11.50 -22.24
CA LEU A 63 -16.46 11.69 -23.48
C LEU A 63 -15.90 10.39 -24.07
N HIS A 64 -16.37 9.25 -23.62
CA HIS A 64 -15.86 7.92 -24.01
C HIS A 64 -15.94 7.62 -25.51
N ASN A 65 -16.84 8.28 -26.25
CA ASN A 65 -17.01 8.16 -27.71
C ASN A 65 -16.30 9.28 -28.50
N VAL A 66 -15.62 10.22 -27.80
CA VAL A 66 -14.90 11.31 -28.47
C VAL A 66 -13.50 10.83 -28.78
N HIS A 67 -13.17 10.70 -30.06
CA HIS A 67 -11.82 10.38 -30.52
C HIS A 67 -10.89 11.57 -30.24
N ILE A 68 -9.73 11.29 -29.67
CA ILE A 68 -8.69 12.27 -29.33
C ILE A 68 -7.53 12.09 -30.30
N SER A 69 -7.05 13.19 -30.88
CA SER A 69 -5.90 13.17 -31.78
C SER A 69 -4.62 12.71 -31.03
N LYS A 70 -3.63 12.26 -31.77
CA LYS A 70 -2.35 11.84 -31.17
C LYS A 70 -1.67 13.00 -30.44
N GLU A 71 -1.75 14.19 -31.00
CA GLU A 71 -1.20 15.42 -30.45
C GLU A 71 -1.87 15.82 -29.13
N ASP A 72 -3.18 15.61 -29.05
CA ASP A 72 -3.98 15.96 -27.85
C ASP A 72 -3.93 14.88 -26.76
N CYS A 73 -3.51 13.66 -27.09
CA CYS A 73 -3.45 12.55 -26.11
C CYS A 73 -2.57 12.88 -24.90
N VAL A 74 -1.41 13.53 -25.10
CA VAL A 74 -0.51 13.93 -24.02
C VAL A 74 -1.17 14.96 -23.10
N GLN A 75 -1.74 16.01 -23.68
CA GLN A 75 -2.44 17.05 -22.95
C GLN A 75 -3.65 16.49 -22.17
N LEU A 76 -4.35 15.53 -22.75
CA LEU A 76 -5.48 14.86 -22.11
C LEU A 76 -5.04 14.10 -20.85
N GLN A 77 -3.92 13.38 -20.88
CA GLN A 77 -3.41 12.65 -19.71
C GLN A 77 -3.03 13.61 -18.57
N GLU A 78 -2.35 14.72 -18.90
CA GLU A 78 -2.01 15.73 -17.90
C GLU A 78 -3.26 16.40 -17.32
N ASN A 79 -4.22 16.78 -18.18
CA ASN A 79 -5.48 17.37 -17.76
C ASN A 79 -6.29 16.40 -16.87
N LEU A 80 -6.26 15.09 -17.16
CA LEU A 80 -6.88 14.09 -16.31
C LEU A 80 -6.35 14.15 -14.87
N ILE A 81 -5.02 14.18 -14.72
CA ILE A 81 -4.39 14.29 -13.41
C ILE A 81 -4.75 15.60 -12.71
N ARG A 82 -4.64 16.73 -13.42
CA ARG A 82 -4.92 18.05 -12.86
C ARG A 82 -6.37 18.21 -12.38
N THR A 83 -7.33 17.72 -13.18
CA THR A 83 -8.76 17.86 -12.89
C THR A 83 -9.24 16.95 -11.75
N HIS A 84 -8.52 15.86 -11.48
CA HIS A 84 -8.85 14.92 -10.41
C HIS A 84 -8.07 15.18 -9.11
N ALA A 85 -7.04 16.04 -9.13
CA ALA A 85 -6.27 16.39 -7.93
C ALA A 85 -7.02 17.45 -7.09
N VAL A 86 -8.19 17.07 -6.58
CA VAL A 86 -9.14 17.94 -5.85
C VAL A 86 -9.32 17.50 -4.38
N GLY A 87 -8.35 16.78 -3.84
CA GLY A 87 -8.37 16.35 -2.42
C GLY A 87 -8.24 17.53 -1.47
N ASP A 88 -8.75 17.38 -0.25
CA ASP A 88 -8.75 18.37 0.83
C ASP A 88 -8.39 17.73 2.18
N GLY A 89 -8.06 18.56 3.17
CA GLY A 89 -7.72 18.15 4.52
C GLY A 89 -6.22 18.06 4.78
N ALA A 90 -5.85 17.41 5.88
CA ALA A 90 -4.48 17.16 6.25
C ALA A 90 -3.81 16.19 5.27
N PRO A 91 -2.48 16.19 5.14
CA PRO A 91 -1.79 15.19 4.35
C PRO A 91 -1.92 13.80 5.02
N LEU A 92 -2.01 12.76 4.20
CA LEU A 92 -1.79 11.38 4.65
C LEU A 92 -0.40 11.26 5.30
N HIS A 93 -0.24 10.30 6.22
CA HIS A 93 1.05 10.01 6.83
C HIS A 93 2.07 9.52 5.79
N GLU A 94 3.34 9.73 6.06
CA GLU A 94 4.42 9.39 5.13
C GLU A 94 4.42 7.92 4.73
N ASP A 95 4.25 7.03 5.69
CA ASP A 95 4.20 5.57 5.47
C ASP A 95 2.98 5.16 4.63
N GLU A 96 1.81 5.80 4.83
CA GLU A 96 0.63 5.58 3.99
C GLU A 96 0.91 5.96 2.53
N VAL A 97 1.50 7.15 2.30
CA VAL A 97 1.84 7.62 0.95
C VAL A 97 2.87 6.71 0.29
N ARG A 98 3.90 6.28 1.02
CA ARG A 98 4.90 5.35 0.52
C ARG A 98 4.31 3.98 0.20
N ALA A 99 3.37 3.49 1.03
CA ALA A 99 2.61 2.28 0.74
C ALA A 99 1.77 2.40 -0.54
N VAL A 100 1.09 3.55 -0.73
CA VAL A 100 0.34 3.86 -1.96
C VAL A 100 1.24 3.79 -3.18
N MET A 101 2.40 4.44 -3.15
CA MET A 101 3.37 4.43 -4.25
C MET A 101 3.85 3.01 -4.56
N LEU A 102 4.22 2.24 -3.53
CA LEU A 102 4.68 0.85 -3.69
C LEU A 102 3.62 -0.05 -4.31
N ILE A 103 2.38 0.00 -3.81
CA ILE A 103 1.28 -0.81 -4.33
C ILE A 103 0.94 -0.41 -5.76
N ARG A 104 0.99 0.89 -6.10
CA ARG A 104 0.81 1.33 -7.48
C ARG A 104 1.91 0.78 -8.39
N VAL A 105 3.17 0.88 -8.00
CA VAL A 105 4.28 0.29 -8.75
C VAL A 105 4.07 -1.22 -8.92
N ASN A 106 3.77 -1.94 -7.84
CA ASN A 106 3.54 -3.39 -7.89
C ASN A 106 2.40 -3.78 -8.84
N SER A 107 1.35 -2.96 -8.93
CA SER A 107 0.26 -3.15 -9.90
C SER A 107 0.72 -2.92 -11.35
N LEU A 108 1.49 -1.86 -11.60
CA LEU A 108 1.94 -1.49 -12.94
C LEU A 108 2.93 -2.49 -13.53
N VAL A 109 3.82 -3.04 -12.70
CA VAL A 109 4.86 -3.98 -13.14
C VAL A 109 4.34 -5.36 -13.55
N LYS A 110 3.06 -5.64 -13.33
CA LYS A 110 2.39 -6.80 -13.95
C LYS A 110 2.44 -6.77 -15.48
N GLY A 111 2.72 -5.62 -16.08
CA GLY A 111 2.85 -5.48 -17.51
C GLY A 111 1.53 -5.60 -18.28
N VAL A 112 0.43 -5.10 -17.70
CA VAL A 112 -0.93 -5.11 -18.33
C VAL A 112 -1.56 -3.72 -18.40
N SER A 113 -0.85 -2.68 -17.94
CA SER A 113 -1.37 -1.31 -17.85
C SER A 113 -0.95 -0.41 -19.01
N GLY A 114 0.04 -0.79 -19.80
CA GLY A 114 0.49 -0.04 -20.98
C GLY A 114 1.27 1.24 -20.68
N VAL A 115 1.86 1.37 -19.49
CA VAL A 115 2.73 2.49 -19.10
C VAL A 115 4.13 2.30 -19.63
N ARG A 116 4.87 3.40 -19.81
CA ARG A 116 6.30 3.36 -20.13
C ARG A 116 7.11 2.94 -18.90
N LEU A 117 8.27 2.33 -19.14
CA LEU A 117 9.17 1.93 -18.05
C LEU A 117 9.65 3.14 -17.23
N ILE A 118 9.89 4.28 -17.87
CA ILE A 118 10.30 5.51 -17.18
C ILE A 118 9.25 5.96 -16.14
N THR A 119 7.97 5.79 -16.41
CA THR A 119 6.89 6.15 -15.49
C THR A 119 6.94 5.30 -14.22
N VAL A 120 7.19 4.01 -14.35
CA VAL A 120 7.39 3.09 -13.23
C VAL A 120 8.66 3.44 -12.46
N GLN A 121 9.76 3.67 -13.19
CA GLN A 121 11.06 3.99 -12.60
C GLN A 121 11.02 5.30 -11.81
N THR A 122 10.34 6.32 -12.30
CA THR A 122 10.18 7.60 -11.59
C THR A 122 9.50 7.40 -10.23
N LEU A 123 8.45 6.58 -10.14
CA LEU A 123 7.82 6.26 -8.84
C LEU A 123 8.78 5.51 -7.90
N ILE A 124 9.57 4.58 -8.43
CA ILE A 124 10.59 3.86 -7.65
C ILE A 124 11.68 4.82 -7.16
N ASP A 125 12.15 5.72 -8.01
CA ASP A 125 13.17 6.70 -7.65
C ASP A 125 12.66 7.66 -6.57
N MET A 126 11.38 8.08 -6.65
CA MET A 126 10.74 8.86 -5.60
C MET A 126 10.68 8.09 -4.28
N LEU A 127 10.30 6.80 -4.29
CA LEU A 127 10.31 5.94 -3.10
C LEU A 127 11.71 5.82 -2.50
N ASN A 128 12.70 5.50 -3.32
CA ASN A 128 14.07 5.23 -2.89
C ASN A 128 14.80 6.49 -2.41
N LYS A 129 14.46 7.66 -2.94
CA LYS A 129 15.01 8.97 -2.56
C LYS A 129 14.13 9.75 -1.60
N ASN A 130 13.07 9.13 -1.11
CA ASN A 130 12.12 9.69 -0.15
C ASN A 130 11.50 11.02 -0.60
N VAL A 131 11.10 11.12 -1.85
CA VAL A 131 10.22 12.19 -2.34
C VAL A 131 8.78 11.75 -2.12
N VAL A 132 8.12 12.30 -1.11
CA VAL A 132 6.79 11.86 -0.66
C VAL A 132 5.74 12.85 -1.14
N PRO A 133 4.87 12.51 -2.11
CA PRO A 133 3.80 13.38 -2.58
C PRO A 133 2.88 13.84 -1.45
N HIS A 134 2.47 15.11 -1.49
CA HIS A 134 1.45 15.63 -0.59
C HIS A 134 0.08 15.14 -1.08
N ILE A 135 -0.48 14.13 -0.43
CA ILE A 135 -1.80 13.57 -0.71
C ILE A 135 -2.74 13.97 0.43
N PRO A 136 -3.78 14.78 0.18
CA PRO A 136 -4.78 15.09 1.20
C PRO A 136 -5.59 13.86 1.62
N GLU A 137 -6.00 13.79 2.89
CA GLU A 137 -6.73 12.66 3.48
C GLU A 137 -8.14 12.46 2.91
N LYS A 138 -8.76 13.53 2.38
CA LYS A 138 -10.12 13.51 1.85
C LYS A 138 -10.10 13.64 0.33
N GLY A 139 -10.79 12.76 -0.37
CA GLY A 139 -10.87 12.81 -1.84
C GLY A 139 -11.13 11.47 -2.51
N SER A 140 -10.93 10.34 -1.82
CA SER A 140 -11.32 9.03 -2.35
C SER A 140 -12.84 8.95 -2.43
N LEU A 141 -13.38 8.68 -3.63
CA LEU A 141 -14.82 8.66 -3.88
C LEU A 141 -15.16 7.81 -5.11
N GLY A 142 -16.30 7.13 -5.03
CA GLY A 142 -17.01 6.55 -6.16
C GLY A 142 -16.52 5.19 -6.62
N ALA A 143 -17.10 4.74 -7.73
CA ALA A 143 -16.91 3.40 -8.27
C ALA A 143 -15.53 3.17 -8.90
N SER A 144 -14.83 4.24 -9.31
CA SER A 144 -13.50 4.15 -9.92
C SER A 144 -12.35 4.09 -8.90
N GLY A 145 -12.67 4.19 -7.60
CA GLY A 145 -11.70 4.12 -6.53
C GLY A 145 -11.05 5.48 -6.22
N ASP A 146 -9.73 5.48 -6.07
CA ASP A 146 -8.97 6.56 -5.45
C ASP A 146 -8.46 7.62 -6.45
N LEU A 147 -9.29 8.08 -7.40
CA LEU A 147 -8.86 9.00 -8.48
C LEU A 147 -8.16 10.25 -7.95
N ALA A 148 -8.77 10.95 -6.98
CA ALA A 148 -8.21 12.20 -6.45
C ALA A 148 -6.89 11.97 -5.73
N PRO A 149 -6.77 11.10 -4.71
CA PRO A 149 -5.50 10.91 -4.01
C PRO A 149 -4.41 10.36 -4.92
N LEU A 150 -4.72 9.47 -5.86
CA LEU A 150 -3.73 8.99 -6.83
C LEU A 150 -3.30 10.08 -7.82
N SER A 151 -4.18 11.00 -8.18
CA SER A 151 -3.78 12.18 -8.97
C SER A 151 -2.81 13.07 -8.20
N HIS A 152 -3.05 13.31 -6.90
CA HIS A 152 -2.08 14.01 -6.06
C HIS A 152 -0.72 13.30 -5.98
N MET A 153 -0.70 11.96 -5.95
CA MET A 153 0.53 11.17 -6.00
C MET A 153 1.33 11.45 -7.28
N VAL A 154 0.66 11.64 -8.39
CA VAL A 154 1.28 11.81 -9.73
C VAL A 154 1.79 13.24 -9.96
N LEU A 155 1.17 14.26 -9.36
CA LEU A 155 1.53 15.66 -9.62
C LEU A 155 3.04 15.94 -9.54
N PRO A 156 3.80 15.49 -8.51
CA PRO A 156 5.25 15.74 -8.45
C PRO A 156 6.03 15.14 -9.62
N MET A 157 5.59 13.99 -10.16
CA MET A 157 6.22 13.38 -11.34
C MET A 157 6.22 14.33 -12.55
N LEU A 158 5.20 15.19 -12.62
CA LEU A 158 5.02 16.21 -13.66
C LEU A 158 5.65 17.56 -13.29
N GLY A 159 6.31 17.66 -12.14
CA GLY A 159 6.79 18.93 -11.59
C GLY A 159 5.68 19.84 -11.05
N LEU A 160 4.51 19.29 -10.81
CA LEU A 160 3.33 19.98 -10.30
C LEU A 160 3.07 19.63 -8.82
N GLY A 161 2.05 20.23 -8.24
CA GLY A 161 1.63 19.97 -6.87
C GLY A 161 2.73 20.23 -5.82
N ARG A 162 2.67 19.46 -4.74
CA ARG A 162 3.61 19.57 -3.62
C ARG A 162 4.11 18.19 -3.19
N ALA A 163 5.30 18.13 -2.60
CA ALA A 163 5.86 16.94 -1.99
C ALA A 163 6.69 17.30 -0.75
N PHE A 164 6.82 16.34 0.15
CA PHE A 164 7.78 16.40 1.23
C PHE A 164 9.12 15.84 0.74
N TYR A 165 10.19 16.55 1.03
CA TYR A 165 11.55 16.09 0.82
C TYR A 165 12.42 16.60 1.96
N GLU A 166 13.24 15.72 2.57
CA GLU A 166 14.02 16.03 3.78
C GLU A 166 13.17 16.67 4.90
N GLY A 167 11.95 16.15 5.10
CA GLY A 167 11.01 16.62 6.13
C GLY A 167 10.35 17.99 5.83
N LYS A 168 10.60 18.59 4.66
CA LYS A 168 10.05 19.91 4.28
C LYS A 168 9.07 19.80 3.13
N LEU A 169 7.92 20.44 3.29
CA LEU A 169 6.94 20.59 2.22
C LEU A 169 7.41 21.66 1.22
N MET A 170 7.47 21.30 -0.05
CA MET A 170 7.87 22.21 -1.14
C MET A 170 7.08 21.90 -2.42
N SER A 171 7.32 22.65 -3.49
CA SER A 171 6.72 22.35 -4.80
C SER A 171 7.24 21.01 -5.32
N GLY A 172 6.38 20.28 -6.08
CA GLY A 172 6.79 19.02 -6.69
C GLY A 172 8.05 19.16 -7.55
N LYS A 173 8.13 20.25 -8.33
CA LYS A 173 9.31 20.55 -9.15
C LYS A 173 10.59 20.71 -8.32
N GLU A 174 10.51 21.42 -7.21
CA GLU A 174 11.65 21.64 -6.32
C GLU A 174 12.09 20.33 -5.63
N ALA A 175 11.14 19.55 -5.12
CA ALA A 175 11.41 18.28 -4.47
C ALA A 175 12.11 17.29 -5.42
N MET A 176 11.58 17.14 -6.64
CA MET A 176 12.16 16.29 -7.68
C MET A 176 13.59 16.75 -8.06
N ALA A 177 13.78 18.05 -8.27
CA ALA A 177 15.09 18.60 -8.62
C ALA A 177 16.13 18.40 -7.51
N LYS A 178 15.76 18.64 -6.25
CA LYS A 178 16.65 18.41 -5.08
C LYS A 178 17.01 16.95 -4.91
N ALA A 179 16.09 16.06 -5.18
CA ALA A 179 16.32 14.62 -5.16
C ALA A 179 17.11 14.11 -6.39
N GLY A 180 17.40 14.98 -7.37
CA GLY A 180 18.05 14.58 -8.63
C GLY A 180 17.21 13.59 -9.43
N ILE A 181 15.88 13.82 -9.49
CA ILE A 181 14.92 13.06 -10.28
C ILE A 181 14.37 13.99 -11.36
N GLU A 182 14.47 13.57 -12.61
CA GLU A 182 13.87 14.31 -13.71
C GLU A 182 12.35 14.16 -13.71
N THR A 183 11.64 15.25 -14.00
CA THR A 183 10.19 15.19 -14.21
C THR A 183 9.88 14.58 -15.57
N ILE A 184 8.73 13.94 -15.69
CA ILE A 184 8.28 13.29 -16.91
C ILE A 184 7.02 13.95 -17.47
N HIS A 185 6.76 13.74 -18.75
CA HIS A 185 5.46 13.97 -19.36
C HIS A 185 4.70 12.64 -19.43
N LEU A 186 3.38 12.69 -19.33
CA LEU A 186 2.55 11.50 -19.50
C LEU A 186 2.19 11.32 -20.97
N GLU A 187 2.23 10.09 -21.42
CA GLU A 187 1.78 9.69 -22.74
C GLU A 187 0.44 8.95 -22.68
N ALA A 188 -0.12 8.65 -23.86
CA ALA A 188 -1.39 7.94 -23.98
C ALA A 188 -1.49 6.77 -22.99
N LYS A 189 -2.64 6.65 -22.30
CA LYS A 189 -2.94 5.65 -21.27
C LYS A 189 -2.34 5.91 -19.89
N GLU A 190 -1.24 6.66 -19.75
CA GLU A 190 -0.48 6.75 -18.49
C GLU A 190 -1.23 7.47 -17.38
N GLY A 191 -1.94 8.57 -17.69
CA GLY A 191 -2.76 9.26 -16.69
C GLY A 191 -3.81 8.33 -16.08
N LEU A 192 -4.57 7.63 -16.93
CA LEU A 192 -5.56 6.67 -16.48
C LEU A 192 -4.94 5.49 -15.72
N ALA A 193 -3.80 4.98 -16.17
CA ALA A 193 -3.10 3.88 -15.50
C ALA A 193 -2.55 4.27 -14.12
N LEU A 194 -2.21 5.54 -13.92
CA LEU A 194 -1.67 6.03 -12.67
C LEU A 194 -2.74 6.39 -11.64
N ASN A 195 -3.89 6.95 -12.06
CA ASN A 195 -4.89 7.45 -11.11
C ASN A 195 -6.10 6.53 -10.92
N ASN A 196 -6.32 5.52 -11.75
CA ASN A 196 -7.50 4.66 -11.66
C ASN A 196 -7.18 3.37 -10.88
N GLY A 197 -7.96 3.10 -9.83
CA GLY A 197 -7.87 1.91 -8.99
C GLY A 197 -8.07 2.20 -7.51
N THR A 198 -8.01 1.16 -6.68
CA THR A 198 -8.26 1.20 -5.22
C THR A 198 -6.96 1.15 -4.41
N THR A 199 -5.91 1.76 -4.91
CA THR A 199 -4.55 1.63 -4.36
C THR A 199 -4.43 2.26 -2.97
N VAL A 200 -5.08 3.42 -2.74
CA VAL A 200 -5.04 4.11 -1.44
C VAL A 200 -5.81 3.34 -0.40
N LEU A 201 -7.02 2.89 -0.74
CA LEU A 201 -7.81 2.00 0.12
C LEU A 201 -7.01 0.74 0.51
N THR A 202 -6.31 0.14 -0.46
CA THR A 202 -5.49 -1.07 -0.23
C THR A 202 -4.29 -0.76 0.66
N ALA A 203 -3.62 0.38 0.47
CA ALA A 203 -2.45 0.77 1.25
C ALA A 203 -2.81 1.00 2.72
N VAL A 204 -3.80 1.86 2.98
CA VAL A 204 -4.26 2.15 4.35
C VAL A 204 -4.80 0.89 5.02
N GLY A 205 -5.61 0.09 4.31
CA GLY A 205 -6.14 -1.16 4.83
C GLY A 205 -5.07 -2.20 5.13
N ALA A 206 -4.01 -2.28 4.31
CA ALA A 206 -2.90 -3.21 4.53
C ALA A 206 -2.05 -2.82 5.76
N LEU A 207 -1.72 -1.53 5.91
CA LEU A 207 -0.99 -1.04 7.09
C LEU A 207 -1.82 -1.27 8.37
N ALA A 208 -3.10 -0.88 8.37
CA ALA A 208 -4.00 -1.12 9.51
C ALA A 208 -4.14 -2.62 9.85
N THR A 209 -4.16 -3.49 8.83
CA THR A 209 -4.20 -4.94 9.04
C THR A 209 -2.90 -5.44 9.68
N TYR A 210 -1.75 -4.95 9.20
CA TYR A 210 -0.46 -5.29 9.80
C TYR A 210 -0.41 -4.89 11.28
N ASP A 211 -0.81 -3.65 11.61
CA ASP A 211 -0.84 -3.16 12.98
C ASP A 211 -1.78 -3.98 13.87
N ALA A 212 -2.97 -4.33 13.36
CA ALA A 212 -3.90 -5.19 14.09
C ALA A 212 -3.29 -6.58 14.38
N MET A 213 -2.54 -7.15 13.43
CA MET A 213 -1.81 -8.41 13.64
C MET A 213 -0.72 -8.28 14.71
N GLN A 214 0.01 -7.15 14.77
CA GLN A 214 0.99 -6.91 15.84
C GLN A 214 0.30 -6.72 17.20
N LEU A 215 -0.81 -5.98 17.24
CA LEU A 215 -1.60 -5.78 18.46
C LEU A 215 -2.12 -7.10 19.05
N LEU A 216 -2.54 -8.05 18.21
CA LEU A 216 -2.94 -9.39 18.67
C LEU A 216 -1.79 -10.11 19.38
N LYS A 217 -0.58 -10.05 18.84
CA LYS A 217 0.60 -10.66 19.49
C LYS A 217 0.91 -9.99 20.83
N LEU A 218 0.83 -8.66 20.89
CA LEU A 218 1.04 -7.90 22.12
C LEU A 218 -0.05 -8.20 23.15
N SER A 219 -1.28 -8.42 22.72
CA SER A 219 -2.39 -8.83 23.60
C SER A 219 -2.12 -10.18 24.27
N ASP A 220 -1.62 -11.17 23.51
CA ASP A 220 -1.25 -12.47 24.08
C ASP A 220 -0.12 -12.32 25.11
N ILE A 221 0.89 -11.48 24.85
CA ILE A 221 2.00 -11.19 25.80
C ILE A 221 1.45 -10.51 27.07
N ALA A 222 0.63 -9.48 26.91
CA ALA A 222 0.02 -8.77 28.04
C ALA A 222 -0.89 -9.69 28.86
N GLY A 223 -1.63 -10.56 28.18
CA GLY A 223 -2.45 -11.59 28.82
C GLY A 223 -1.63 -12.57 29.64
N ALA A 224 -0.52 -13.06 29.12
CA ALA A 224 0.41 -13.95 29.83
C ALA A 224 1.00 -13.29 31.09
N LEU A 225 1.49 -12.05 30.97
CA LEU A 225 2.01 -11.27 32.12
C LEU A 225 0.93 -11.05 33.19
N SER A 226 -0.29 -10.71 32.79
CA SER A 226 -1.40 -10.53 33.70
C SER A 226 -1.78 -11.82 34.41
N LEU A 227 -1.80 -12.94 33.67
CA LEU A 227 -2.07 -14.27 34.24
C LEU A 227 -1.05 -14.65 35.32
N GLU A 228 0.23 -14.42 35.07
CA GLU A 228 1.31 -14.66 36.04
C GLU A 228 1.17 -13.74 37.27
N ALA A 229 0.98 -12.44 37.06
CA ALA A 229 0.86 -11.45 38.14
C ALA A 229 -0.30 -11.77 39.10
N HIS A 230 -1.38 -12.33 38.58
CA HIS A 230 -2.55 -12.75 39.36
C HIS A 230 -2.46 -14.20 39.85
N ARG A 231 -1.37 -14.90 39.62
CA ARG A 231 -1.24 -16.34 39.93
C ARG A 231 -2.43 -17.13 39.36
N GLY A 232 -2.68 -16.91 38.05
CA GLY A 232 -3.83 -17.45 37.35
C GLY A 232 -3.74 -18.95 37.12
N ILE A 233 -4.86 -19.55 36.77
CA ILE A 233 -5.04 -20.99 36.54
C ILE A 233 -4.78 -21.27 35.06
N ILE A 234 -3.64 -21.91 34.76
CA ILE A 234 -3.21 -22.23 33.36
C ILE A 234 -4.14 -23.22 32.65
N ASP A 235 -4.90 -24.00 33.42
CA ASP A 235 -5.80 -25.05 32.89
C ASP A 235 -6.87 -24.48 31.93
N ALA A 236 -7.20 -23.18 32.05
CA ALA A 236 -8.13 -22.53 31.12
C ALA A 236 -7.62 -22.50 29.67
N PHE A 237 -6.29 -22.61 29.47
CA PHE A 237 -5.63 -22.61 28.16
C PHE A 237 -5.25 -24.03 27.69
N TYR A 238 -5.81 -25.07 28.32
CA TYR A 238 -5.50 -26.46 27.98
C TYR A 238 -5.94 -26.80 26.54
N GLU A 239 -5.05 -27.43 25.80
CA GLU A 239 -5.20 -27.66 24.36
C GLU A 239 -6.52 -28.36 24.00
N LYS A 240 -6.91 -29.40 24.75
CA LYS A 240 -8.13 -30.18 24.45
C LYS A 240 -9.41 -29.36 24.63
N LEU A 241 -9.42 -28.35 25.50
CA LEU A 241 -10.58 -27.47 25.66
C LEU A 241 -10.84 -26.64 24.41
N HIS A 242 -9.77 -26.16 23.78
CA HIS A 242 -9.85 -25.37 22.55
C HIS A 242 -10.08 -26.24 21.31
N ALA A 243 -9.68 -27.52 21.34
CA ALA A 243 -9.93 -28.48 20.25
C ALA A 243 -11.41 -28.87 20.14
N ILE A 244 -12.19 -28.82 21.21
CA ILE A 244 -13.63 -29.13 21.19
C ILE A 244 -14.41 -28.13 20.33
N ARG A 245 -13.98 -26.86 20.30
CA ARG A 245 -14.50 -25.79 19.44
C ARG A 245 -13.32 -25.19 18.65
N PRO A 246 -12.98 -25.76 17.49
CA PRO A 246 -11.70 -25.53 16.83
C PRO A 246 -11.65 -24.19 16.06
N HIS A 247 -11.80 -23.07 16.76
CA HIS A 247 -11.57 -21.75 16.23
C HIS A 247 -10.05 -21.48 16.19
N ALA A 248 -9.49 -21.30 15.01
CA ALA A 248 -8.04 -21.18 14.79
C ALA A 248 -7.40 -20.09 15.67
N GLY A 249 -8.05 -18.93 15.82
CA GLY A 249 -7.58 -17.83 16.67
C GLY A 249 -7.49 -18.23 18.16
N CYS A 250 -8.54 -18.86 18.70
CA CYS A 250 -8.55 -19.30 20.09
C CYS A 250 -7.46 -20.35 20.37
N ILE A 251 -7.25 -21.29 19.42
CA ILE A 251 -6.20 -22.30 19.50
C ILE A 251 -4.82 -21.62 19.50
N ALA A 252 -4.61 -20.64 18.63
CA ALA A 252 -3.34 -19.92 18.52
C ALA A 252 -3.04 -19.14 19.81
N THR A 253 -3.99 -18.35 20.32
CA THR A 253 -3.85 -17.60 21.58
C THR A 253 -3.58 -18.54 22.76
N ALA A 254 -4.35 -19.62 22.91
CA ALA A 254 -4.12 -20.58 23.99
C ALA A 254 -2.71 -21.24 23.91
N LYS A 255 -2.24 -21.53 22.70
CA LYS A 255 -0.88 -22.02 22.47
C LYS A 255 0.17 -20.98 22.85
N ASN A 256 -0.02 -19.72 22.43
CA ASN A 256 0.87 -18.63 22.76
C ASN A 256 0.99 -18.43 24.26
N ILE A 257 -0.13 -18.34 24.98
CA ILE A 257 -0.14 -18.20 26.45
C ILE A 257 0.65 -19.35 27.09
N ARG A 258 0.39 -20.60 26.72
CA ARG A 258 1.14 -21.74 27.27
C ARG A 258 2.67 -21.64 26.98
N SER A 259 3.02 -21.23 25.76
CA SER A 259 4.45 -21.08 25.39
C SER A 259 5.14 -19.92 26.12
N LEU A 260 4.44 -18.78 26.27
CA LEU A 260 4.96 -17.61 26.97
C LEU A 260 5.15 -17.84 28.47
N THR A 261 4.35 -18.73 29.04
CA THR A 261 4.36 -19.02 30.49
C THR A 261 5.02 -20.37 30.83
N GLU A 262 5.69 -20.99 29.87
CA GLU A 262 6.39 -22.25 30.10
C GLU A 262 7.47 -22.11 31.20
N GLY A 263 7.44 -22.99 32.19
CA GLY A 263 8.34 -22.95 33.33
C GLY A 263 8.02 -21.90 34.38
N SER A 264 6.92 -21.18 34.28
CA SER A 264 6.48 -20.20 35.29
C SER A 264 6.18 -20.89 36.63
N THR A 265 6.70 -20.33 37.72
CA THR A 265 6.41 -20.75 39.10
C THR A 265 5.27 -19.93 39.71
N TYR A 266 4.72 -18.95 39.00
CA TYR A 266 3.63 -18.12 39.49
C TYR A 266 2.25 -18.71 39.16
N LEU A 267 2.14 -19.46 38.06
CA LEU A 267 0.87 -20.06 37.64
C LEU A 267 0.44 -21.20 38.56
N THR A 268 -0.86 -21.42 38.59
CA THR A 268 -1.48 -22.45 39.43
C THR A 268 -2.35 -23.38 38.57
N HIS A 269 -2.76 -24.50 39.15
CA HIS A 269 -3.75 -25.39 38.56
C HIS A 269 -5.10 -25.27 39.30
N THR A 270 -6.15 -25.80 38.72
CA THR A 270 -7.50 -25.81 39.32
C THR A 270 -7.47 -26.41 40.72
N ALA A 271 -8.12 -25.70 41.65
CA ALA A 271 -8.21 -26.03 43.06
C ALA A 271 -6.88 -26.00 43.86
N GLU A 272 -5.78 -25.57 43.27
CA GLU A 272 -4.51 -25.39 43.99
C GLU A 272 -4.53 -24.14 44.90
N LEU A 273 -4.88 -22.97 44.38
CA LEU A 273 -5.03 -21.74 45.13
C LEU A 273 -6.51 -21.29 45.24
N ARG A 274 -7.25 -21.51 44.16
CA ARG A 274 -8.69 -21.24 44.01
C ARG A 274 -9.30 -22.23 43.01
N THR A 275 -10.62 -22.41 43.08
CA THR A 275 -11.33 -23.33 42.19
C THR A 275 -11.36 -22.81 40.75
N GLN A 276 -11.50 -21.50 40.60
CA GLN A 276 -11.61 -20.84 39.29
C GLN A 276 -11.13 -19.39 39.38
N ASP A 277 -10.50 -18.89 38.35
CA ASP A 277 -10.19 -17.47 38.21
C ASP A 277 -11.41 -16.62 37.90
N ALA A 278 -11.29 -15.31 38.16
CA ALA A 278 -12.24 -14.32 37.69
C ALA A 278 -12.35 -14.37 36.16
N TYR A 279 -13.52 -14.05 35.61
CA TYR A 279 -13.79 -14.12 34.19
C TYR A 279 -12.88 -13.22 33.37
N THR A 280 -12.41 -12.12 33.92
CA THR A 280 -11.41 -11.24 33.30
C THR A 280 -10.14 -11.98 32.83
N LEU A 281 -9.72 -13.02 33.57
CA LEU A 281 -8.55 -13.86 33.20
C LEU A 281 -8.94 -15.04 32.28
N ARG A 282 -10.21 -15.45 32.26
CA ARG A 282 -10.68 -16.63 31.52
C ARG A 282 -11.26 -16.28 30.15
N CYS A 283 -11.86 -15.13 30.00
CA CYS A 283 -12.53 -14.68 28.79
C CYS A 283 -11.68 -13.70 27.99
#